data_dfd62916a1939a7419418f50f46643a6
#
_entry.id   dfd62916a1939a7419418f50f46643a6
#
_cell.length_a   1.000
_cell.length_b   1.000
_cell.length_c   1.000
_cell.angle_alpha   90.00
_cell.angle_beta   90.00
_cell.angle_gamma   90.00
#
_symmetry.space_group_name_H-M   'P 1'
#
loop_
_entity.id
_entity.type
_entity.pdbx_description
1 polymer ?
#
loop_
_entity_poly.entity_id
_entity_poly.type
_entity_poly.pdbx_seq_one_letter_code
_entity_poly.pdbx_strand_id
1 'polypeptide(L)'
;ECGYLVGSRGSVGSSLVAYMSGITEVNSLPPHYRCPKCKNSEFILDGSYGCGADMPDKVCPVCGTKYVKDGFDIPFETFLGFGGGKVPDIDLNFSGEYQARAHRHAIEMFGETQVFRAGTIGTLAEKTAYGFVKKYLEENGIVACRAEENRLTLGCVGVRRTTGQHPGGLVVVPDDKDMEDFCPVQHPADADDSDTITTHFEYHSMEANILKLDMLGHDDPTMVRMMQDLTGVDPHEIPLDDPETMSIFISSKVLGYENDPILGPTGAVAIPEFNTRFTRQMLIDTQPKDFNTLVRLSGFSHGTDVWMGNARELILSGTASVLETVGCRDDIMLYLISKGLDPKMSFKIMEKVRKGKVKKGGFDEGWEEAMMEHDVPDWYIESLAKIGYLFPKAHAVAYVM
;
A
#
# COMPACT_ATOMS: atom_id res chain seq x y z
N GLU A 1 -11.53 7.40 20.07
CA GLU A 1 -12.20 8.20 21.12
C GLU A 1 -12.62 9.60 20.62
N CYS A 2 -11.90 10.19 19.63
CA CYS A 2 -12.22 11.51 19.08
C CYS A 2 -13.16 11.46 17.87
N GLY A 3 -13.64 10.28 17.46
CA GLY A 3 -14.61 10.09 16.38
C GLY A 3 -14.01 10.17 14.95
N TYR A 4 -12.68 10.19 14.82
CA TYR A 4 -12.02 10.04 13.52
C TYR A 4 -11.80 8.57 13.19
N LEU A 5 -11.91 8.22 11.92
CA LEU A 5 -11.47 6.92 11.44
C LEU A 5 -9.96 6.78 11.58
N VAL A 6 -9.52 5.60 11.97
CA VAL A 6 -8.13 5.19 11.86
C VAL A 6 -8.05 4.24 10.67
N GLY A 7 -7.33 4.64 9.62
CA GLY A 7 -7.14 3.81 8.44
C GLY A 7 -5.90 2.95 8.57
N SER A 8 -5.92 1.76 7.99
CA SER A 8 -4.72 0.96 7.82
C SER A 8 -4.02 1.31 6.51
N ARG A 9 -2.71 1.14 6.50
CA ARG A 9 -1.84 1.31 5.35
C ARG A 9 -0.95 0.08 5.20
N GLY A 10 -0.40 -0.16 4.02
CA GLY A 10 0.49 -1.29 3.83
C GLY A 10 -0.19 -2.63 4.05
N SER A 11 0.39 -3.50 4.86
CA SER A 11 -0.07 -4.87 5.07
C SER A 11 -0.90 -5.12 6.33
N VAL A 12 -1.20 -4.09 7.12
CA VAL A 12 -1.98 -4.22 8.38
C VAL A 12 -3.37 -4.81 8.13
N GLY A 13 -4.03 -4.42 7.04
CA GLY A 13 -5.35 -4.97 6.65
C GLY A 13 -5.35 -6.45 6.28
N SER A 14 -4.19 -7.12 6.24
CA SER A 14 -4.12 -8.59 6.12
C SER A 14 -4.39 -9.30 7.46
N SER A 15 -4.47 -8.56 8.57
CA SER A 15 -4.67 -9.11 9.92
C SER A 15 -6.14 -9.08 10.31
N LEU A 16 -6.75 -10.25 10.47
CA LEU A 16 -8.09 -10.38 11.02
C LEU A 16 -8.19 -9.81 12.45
N VAL A 17 -7.13 -9.92 13.24
CA VAL A 17 -7.08 -9.33 14.58
C VAL A 17 -7.18 -7.81 14.52
N ALA A 18 -6.48 -7.16 13.58
CA ALA A 18 -6.56 -5.72 13.37
C ALA A 18 -7.99 -5.29 12.97
N TYR A 19 -8.66 -6.06 12.12
CA TYR A 19 -10.07 -5.84 11.76
C TYR A 19 -11.00 -5.97 12.99
N MET A 20 -10.88 -7.08 13.71
CA MET A 20 -11.73 -7.34 14.89
C MET A 20 -11.50 -6.36 16.04
N SER A 21 -10.33 -5.72 16.09
CA SER A 21 -9.99 -4.68 17.08
C SER A 21 -10.35 -3.26 16.62
N GLY A 22 -10.92 -3.09 15.42
CA GLY A 22 -11.27 -1.78 14.86
C GLY A 22 -10.06 -0.91 14.47
N ILE A 23 -8.90 -1.55 14.20
CA ILE A 23 -7.68 -0.86 13.72
C ILE A 23 -7.75 -0.63 12.22
N THR A 24 -8.49 -1.49 11.50
CA THR A 24 -8.70 -1.41 10.06
C THR A 24 -10.13 -1.79 9.72
N GLU A 25 -10.67 -1.22 8.66
CA GLU A 25 -11.96 -1.59 8.07
C GLU A 25 -11.83 -2.81 7.14
N VAL A 26 -10.62 -3.20 6.79
CA VAL A 26 -10.35 -4.28 5.85
C VAL A 26 -10.54 -5.64 6.52
N ASN A 27 -11.56 -6.37 6.10
CA ASN A 27 -11.79 -7.74 6.51
C ASN A 27 -10.99 -8.70 5.60
N SER A 28 -9.92 -9.29 6.12
CA SER A 28 -9.03 -10.17 5.34
C SER A 28 -9.62 -11.55 5.03
N LEU A 29 -10.75 -11.93 5.61
CA LEU A 29 -11.39 -13.21 5.35
C LEU A 29 -11.82 -13.34 3.87
N PRO A 30 -12.00 -14.56 3.37
CA PRO A 30 -12.63 -14.79 2.06
C PRO A 30 -14.03 -14.17 1.98
N PRO A 31 -14.54 -13.88 0.76
CA PRO A 31 -15.88 -13.35 0.57
C PRO A 31 -16.94 -14.19 1.31
N HIS A 32 -17.79 -13.55 2.08
CA HIS A 32 -18.78 -14.24 2.90
C HIS A 32 -20.02 -13.40 3.19
N TYR A 33 -21.10 -14.09 3.48
CA TYR A 33 -22.30 -13.56 4.07
C TYR A 33 -22.28 -13.75 5.58
N ARG A 34 -22.71 -12.75 6.33
CA ARG A 34 -22.86 -12.82 7.79
C ARG A 34 -24.20 -12.24 8.22
N CYS A 35 -25.00 -13.02 8.93
CA CYS A 35 -26.26 -12.52 9.49
C CYS A 35 -26.01 -11.63 10.71
N PRO A 36 -26.43 -10.37 10.71
CA PRO A 36 -26.24 -9.48 11.85
C PRO A 36 -27.05 -9.94 13.07
N LYS A 37 -28.19 -10.67 12.86
CA LYS A 37 -29.09 -11.11 13.92
C LYS A 37 -28.70 -12.46 14.53
N CYS A 38 -28.66 -13.53 13.74
CA CYS A 38 -28.44 -14.89 14.24
C CYS A 38 -27.00 -15.40 14.07
N LYS A 39 -26.12 -14.59 13.47
CA LYS A 39 -24.69 -14.88 13.22
C LYS A 39 -24.42 -16.05 12.27
N ASN A 40 -25.47 -16.59 11.61
CA ASN A 40 -25.25 -17.56 10.55
C ASN A 40 -24.33 -16.97 9.47
N SER A 41 -23.34 -17.74 9.02
CA SER A 41 -22.35 -17.30 8.05
C SER A 41 -22.20 -18.31 6.92
N GLU A 42 -21.89 -17.81 5.72
CA GLU A 42 -21.68 -18.63 4.52
C GLU A 42 -20.50 -18.06 3.75
N PHE A 43 -19.43 -18.85 3.60
CA PHE A 43 -18.23 -18.46 2.87
C PHE A 43 -18.32 -18.90 1.41
N ILE A 44 -17.87 -18.05 0.50
CA ILE A 44 -17.77 -18.32 -0.95
C ILE A 44 -16.30 -18.59 -1.25
N LEU A 45 -15.94 -19.85 -1.46
CA LEU A 45 -14.55 -20.29 -1.62
C LEU A 45 -14.25 -20.82 -3.04
N ASP A 46 -15.22 -20.72 -3.94
CA ASP A 46 -15.12 -21.24 -5.31
C ASP A 46 -14.46 -20.26 -6.31
N GLY A 47 -14.02 -19.08 -5.83
CA GLY A 47 -13.41 -18.04 -6.66
C GLY A 47 -14.40 -17.24 -7.51
N SER A 48 -15.71 -17.42 -7.34
CA SER A 48 -16.74 -16.71 -8.11
C SER A 48 -16.76 -15.20 -7.84
N TYR A 49 -16.30 -14.77 -6.67
CA TYR A 49 -16.20 -13.35 -6.28
C TYR A 49 -14.82 -13.04 -5.71
N GLY A 50 -14.23 -11.91 -6.12
CA GLY A 50 -12.94 -11.44 -5.60
C GLY A 50 -13.05 -10.68 -4.29
N CYS A 51 -14.26 -10.20 -3.93
CA CYS A 51 -14.56 -9.58 -2.64
C CYS A 51 -16.05 -9.69 -2.31
N GLY A 52 -16.36 -9.53 -1.02
CA GLY A 52 -17.75 -9.58 -0.53
C GLY A 52 -18.63 -8.45 -1.05
N ALA A 53 -18.07 -7.27 -1.34
CA ALA A 53 -18.82 -6.13 -1.85
C ALA A 53 -19.55 -6.46 -3.17
N ASP A 54 -18.94 -7.25 -4.04
CA ASP A 54 -19.47 -7.58 -5.37
C ASP A 54 -20.47 -8.76 -5.36
N MET A 55 -20.73 -9.37 -4.19
CA MET A 55 -21.70 -10.46 -4.08
C MET A 55 -23.15 -9.93 -4.16
N PRO A 56 -24.10 -10.69 -4.71
CA PRO A 56 -25.51 -10.29 -4.74
C PRO A 56 -26.09 -10.23 -3.31
N ASP A 57 -27.11 -9.40 -3.14
CA ASP A 57 -27.88 -9.33 -1.90
C ASP A 57 -28.57 -10.66 -1.62
N LYS A 58 -28.54 -11.10 -0.36
CA LYS A 58 -29.11 -12.38 0.09
C LYS A 58 -29.75 -12.22 1.47
N VAL A 59 -30.77 -13.01 1.76
CA VAL A 59 -31.40 -13.08 3.08
C VAL A 59 -30.95 -14.37 3.81
N CYS A 60 -30.80 -14.25 5.12
CA CYS A 60 -30.43 -15.38 5.97
C CYS A 60 -31.53 -16.45 5.92
N PRO A 61 -31.21 -17.70 5.55
CA PRO A 61 -32.19 -18.79 5.49
C PRO A 61 -32.71 -19.21 6.86
N VAL A 62 -32.00 -18.83 7.95
CA VAL A 62 -32.38 -19.20 9.32
C VAL A 62 -33.41 -18.22 9.92
N CYS A 63 -33.23 -16.90 9.69
CA CYS A 63 -34.04 -15.89 10.37
C CYS A 63 -34.63 -14.81 9.44
N GLY A 64 -34.44 -14.90 8.12
CA GLY A 64 -34.98 -13.99 7.14
C GLY A 64 -34.38 -12.55 7.14
N THR A 65 -33.36 -12.29 7.96
CA THR A 65 -32.71 -10.98 8.01
C THR A 65 -31.74 -10.84 6.82
N LYS A 66 -31.66 -9.62 6.22
CA LYS A 66 -30.70 -9.34 5.16
C LYS A 66 -29.27 -9.62 5.68
N TYR A 67 -28.49 -10.33 4.90
CA TYR A 67 -27.07 -10.57 5.21
C TYR A 67 -26.23 -9.30 5.03
N VAL A 68 -25.18 -9.19 5.82
CA VAL A 68 -24.02 -8.31 5.53
C VAL A 68 -23.07 -9.12 4.65
N LYS A 69 -22.59 -8.47 3.59
CA LYS A 69 -21.59 -8.97 2.65
C LYS A 69 -20.23 -8.40 3.03
N ASP A 70 -19.20 -9.24 3.14
CA ASP A 70 -17.88 -8.80 3.58
C ASP A 70 -16.78 -9.76 3.09
N GLY A 71 -15.52 -9.37 3.30
CA GLY A 71 -14.35 -10.20 3.00
C GLY A 71 -13.66 -9.86 1.69
N PHE A 72 -12.31 -9.77 1.74
CA PHE A 72 -11.49 -9.37 0.61
C PHE A 72 -10.43 -10.41 0.21
N ASP A 73 -10.44 -11.58 0.85
CA ASP A 73 -9.52 -12.70 0.58
C ASP A 73 -8.05 -12.27 0.56
N ILE A 74 -7.54 -11.87 1.71
CA ILE A 74 -6.17 -11.39 1.85
C ILE A 74 -5.41 -12.36 2.77
N PRO A 75 -4.35 -13.04 2.27
CA PRO A 75 -3.61 -14.00 3.07
C PRO A 75 -2.85 -13.33 4.22
N PHE A 76 -2.96 -13.90 5.42
CA PHE A 76 -2.24 -13.41 6.60
C PHE A 76 -0.71 -13.51 6.46
N GLU A 77 -0.25 -14.45 5.66
CA GLU A 77 1.17 -14.66 5.35
C GLU A 77 1.81 -13.42 4.71
N THR A 78 1.05 -12.56 4.05
CA THR A 78 1.56 -11.31 3.50
C THR A 78 1.93 -10.29 4.60
N PHE A 79 1.40 -10.46 5.81
CA PHE A 79 1.71 -9.63 6.98
C PHE A 79 2.90 -10.18 7.78
N LEU A 80 2.83 -11.44 8.22
CA LEU A 80 3.84 -12.04 9.11
C LEU A 80 4.71 -13.12 8.45
N GLY A 81 4.49 -13.45 7.18
CA GLY A 81 5.17 -14.57 6.53
C GLY A 81 4.67 -15.92 7.03
N PHE A 82 5.16 -17.00 6.43
CA PHE A 82 4.88 -18.36 6.90
C PHE A 82 5.55 -18.64 8.25
N GLY A 83 4.76 -19.04 9.24
CA GLY A 83 5.26 -19.35 10.58
C GLY A 83 5.81 -18.14 11.36
N GLY A 84 5.42 -16.92 11.03
CA GLY A 84 5.88 -15.72 11.72
C GLY A 84 7.32 -15.32 11.37
N GLY A 85 7.82 -15.75 10.23
CA GLY A 85 9.21 -15.49 9.78
C GLY A 85 9.47 -14.08 9.25
N LYS A 86 8.49 -13.16 9.31
CA LYS A 86 8.61 -11.77 8.88
C LYS A 86 8.21 -10.84 10.02
N VAL A 87 9.02 -9.84 10.30
CA VAL A 87 8.63 -8.73 11.19
C VAL A 87 7.54 -7.92 10.49
N PRO A 88 6.39 -7.65 11.15
CA PRO A 88 5.32 -6.89 10.53
C PRO A 88 5.67 -5.41 10.39
N ASP A 89 5.29 -4.81 9.27
CA ASP A 89 5.23 -3.36 9.12
C ASP A 89 3.85 -2.90 9.63
N ILE A 90 3.84 -2.04 10.65
CA ILE A 90 2.60 -1.51 11.24
C ILE A 90 2.45 -0.06 10.83
N ASP A 91 1.66 0.16 9.79
CA ASP A 91 1.41 1.47 9.20
C ASP A 91 -0.06 1.87 9.43
N LEU A 92 -0.28 2.98 10.12
CA LEU A 92 -1.61 3.50 10.45
C LEU A 92 -1.74 4.95 10.02
N ASN A 93 -2.90 5.28 9.42
CA ASN A 93 -3.26 6.65 9.07
C ASN A 93 -4.14 7.25 10.15
N PHE A 94 -3.70 8.34 10.73
CA PHE A 94 -4.46 9.19 11.63
C PHE A 94 -4.83 10.50 10.94
N SER A 95 -5.87 11.17 11.39
CA SER A 95 -6.09 12.57 11.00
C SER A 95 -4.82 13.39 11.29
N GLY A 96 -4.37 14.20 10.33
CA GLY A 96 -3.20 15.05 10.49
C GLY A 96 -3.29 15.97 11.69
N GLU A 97 -4.51 16.40 12.07
CA GLU A 97 -4.77 17.24 13.24
C GLU A 97 -4.53 16.51 14.58
N TYR A 98 -4.63 15.18 14.57
CA TYR A 98 -4.52 14.34 15.78
C TYR A 98 -3.26 13.48 15.83
N GLN A 99 -2.43 13.49 14.80
CA GLN A 99 -1.21 12.69 14.74
C GLN A 99 -0.30 12.92 15.97
N ALA A 100 -0.08 14.16 16.36
CA ALA A 100 0.74 14.48 17.52
C ALA A 100 0.19 13.90 18.83
N ARG A 101 -1.14 13.84 18.98
CA ARG A 101 -1.79 13.21 20.14
C ARG A 101 -1.63 11.69 20.11
N ALA A 102 -1.73 11.07 18.93
CA ALA A 102 -1.51 9.64 18.76
C ALA A 102 -0.07 9.26 19.13
N HIS A 103 0.93 10.05 18.70
CA HIS A 103 2.33 9.86 19.09
C HIS A 103 2.53 9.99 20.61
N ARG A 104 1.92 11.00 21.23
CA ARG A 104 1.99 11.16 22.69
C ARG A 104 1.36 9.98 23.43
N HIS A 105 0.24 9.49 22.91
CA HIS A 105 -0.41 8.32 23.51
C HIS A 105 0.45 7.05 23.42
N ALA A 106 1.19 6.85 22.33
CA ALA A 106 2.16 5.76 22.24
C ALA A 106 3.26 5.89 23.32
N ILE A 107 3.75 7.11 23.57
CA ILE A 107 4.70 7.38 24.66
C ILE A 107 4.08 7.09 26.03
N GLU A 108 2.82 7.50 26.26
CA GLU A 108 2.09 7.20 27.52
C GLU A 108 1.91 5.69 27.75
N MET A 109 1.68 4.92 26.66
CA MET A 109 1.48 3.46 26.73
C MET A 109 2.76 2.68 26.97
N PHE A 110 3.86 3.05 26.33
CA PHE A 110 5.11 2.27 26.33
C PHE A 110 6.20 2.89 27.23
N GLY A 111 6.05 4.13 27.65
CA GLY A 111 7.01 4.86 28.46
C GLY A 111 7.86 5.86 27.67
N GLU A 112 8.25 6.94 28.34
CA GLU A 112 9.06 8.03 27.75
C GLU A 112 10.47 7.59 27.36
N THR A 113 10.99 6.58 28.04
CA THR A 113 12.33 6.02 27.79
C THR A 113 12.32 4.89 26.77
N GLN A 114 11.14 4.43 26.34
CA GLN A 114 10.98 3.31 25.39
C GLN A 114 10.53 3.72 23.99
N VAL A 115 10.12 5.00 23.78
CA VAL A 115 9.59 5.46 22.49
C VAL A 115 10.44 6.59 21.94
N PHE A 116 11.00 6.40 20.76
CA PHE A 116 11.83 7.38 20.08
C PHE A 116 11.32 7.66 18.67
N ARG A 117 11.50 8.89 18.19
CA ARG A 117 11.28 9.17 16.78
C ARG A 117 12.29 8.43 15.92
N ALA A 118 11.85 7.81 14.83
CA ALA A 118 12.78 7.25 13.84
C ALA A 118 13.55 8.39 13.15
N GLY A 119 14.86 8.29 13.13
CA GLY A 119 15.73 9.19 12.39
C GLY A 119 15.73 8.89 10.89
N THR A 120 16.03 9.89 10.08
CA THR A 120 16.26 9.74 8.64
C THR A 120 17.63 10.31 8.27
N ILE A 121 18.24 9.73 7.25
CA ILE A 121 19.50 10.22 6.68
C ILE A 121 19.25 10.66 5.24
N GLY A 122 19.34 11.96 5.00
CA GLY A 122 19.26 12.52 3.66
C GLY A 122 20.57 12.31 2.90
N THR A 123 20.48 11.73 1.70
CA THR A 123 21.61 11.51 0.81
C THR A 123 21.49 12.34 -0.46
N LEU A 124 22.59 12.54 -1.17
CA LEU A 124 22.60 13.24 -2.45
C LEU A 124 21.94 12.38 -3.53
N ALA A 125 20.79 12.83 -4.04
CA ALA A 125 20.18 12.27 -5.23
C ALA A 125 20.93 12.67 -6.50
N GLU A 126 20.84 11.89 -7.57
CA GLU A 126 21.58 12.08 -8.82
C GLU A 126 21.44 13.50 -9.40
N LYS A 127 20.21 14.03 -9.48
CA LYS A 127 19.97 15.38 -9.99
C LYS A 127 20.68 16.47 -9.16
N THR A 128 20.68 16.33 -7.83
CA THR A 128 21.36 17.26 -6.93
C THR A 128 22.87 17.12 -7.02
N ALA A 129 23.37 15.89 -7.06
CA ALA A 129 24.80 15.60 -7.25
C ALA A 129 25.31 16.19 -8.58
N TYR A 130 24.56 16.03 -9.66
CA TYR A 130 24.88 16.64 -10.95
C TYR A 130 24.97 18.16 -10.88
N GLY A 131 24.01 18.79 -10.19
CA GLY A 131 24.04 20.25 -9.97
C GLY A 131 25.30 20.71 -9.23
N PHE A 132 25.71 19.99 -8.19
CA PHE A 132 26.97 20.29 -7.48
C PHE A 132 28.20 20.10 -8.35
N VAL A 133 28.27 19.03 -9.13
CA VAL A 133 29.37 18.81 -10.08
C VAL A 133 29.47 19.92 -11.10
N LYS A 134 28.35 20.31 -11.69
CA LYS A 134 28.32 21.42 -12.67
C LYS A 134 28.84 22.72 -12.05
N LYS A 135 28.35 23.08 -10.87
CA LYS A 135 28.76 24.26 -10.15
C LYS A 135 30.26 24.23 -9.81
N TYR A 136 30.78 23.11 -9.33
CA TYR A 136 32.19 22.92 -9.02
C TYR A 136 33.08 23.12 -10.25
N LEU A 137 32.71 22.51 -11.39
CA LEU A 137 33.45 22.61 -12.64
C LEU A 137 33.47 24.09 -13.14
N GLU A 138 32.35 24.77 -13.08
CA GLU A 138 32.20 26.17 -13.48
C GLU A 138 33.04 27.10 -12.59
N GLU A 139 32.92 26.99 -11.27
CA GLU A 139 33.67 27.81 -10.29
C GLU A 139 35.20 27.63 -10.39
N ASN A 140 35.65 26.46 -10.83
CA ASN A 140 37.09 26.15 -11.00
C ASN A 140 37.57 26.31 -12.44
N GLY A 141 36.72 26.77 -13.37
CA GLY A 141 37.09 26.93 -14.78
C GLY A 141 37.46 25.64 -15.50
N ILE A 142 36.94 24.48 -15.01
CA ILE A 142 37.25 23.16 -15.57
C ILE A 142 36.27 22.83 -16.66
N VAL A 143 36.75 22.61 -17.88
CA VAL A 143 35.95 22.11 -19.00
C VAL A 143 35.97 20.60 -19.00
N ALA A 144 34.84 19.99 -18.72
CA ALA A 144 34.67 18.54 -18.71
C ALA A 144 33.68 18.09 -19.81
N CYS A 145 33.91 16.92 -20.38
CA CYS A 145 32.93 16.30 -21.26
C CYS A 145 31.80 15.64 -20.44
N ARG A 146 30.68 15.34 -21.09
CA ARG A 146 29.50 14.76 -20.45
C ARG A 146 29.80 13.46 -19.70
N ALA A 147 30.69 12.62 -20.23
CA ALA A 147 31.07 11.36 -19.59
C ALA A 147 31.79 11.62 -18.27
N GLU A 148 32.67 12.61 -18.19
CA GLU A 148 33.35 12.99 -16.95
C GLU A 148 32.40 13.65 -15.95
N GLU A 149 31.48 14.52 -16.40
CA GLU A 149 30.42 15.06 -15.56
C GLU A 149 29.59 13.94 -14.90
N ASN A 150 29.20 12.92 -15.69
CA ASN A 150 28.45 11.79 -15.19
C ASN A 150 29.27 10.94 -14.21
N ARG A 151 30.54 10.69 -14.51
CA ARG A 151 31.44 9.94 -13.61
C ARG A 151 31.58 10.61 -12.24
N LEU A 152 31.80 11.91 -12.23
CA LEU A 152 31.88 12.71 -10.99
C LEU A 152 30.55 12.70 -10.24
N THR A 153 29.44 12.83 -10.97
CA THR A 153 28.09 12.77 -10.40
C THR A 153 27.84 11.45 -9.70
N LEU A 154 28.11 10.33 -10.37
CA LEU A 154 27.95 8.99 -9.78
C LEU A 154 28.81 8.80 -8.52
N GLY A 155 30.00 9.41 -8.45
CA GLY A 155 30.83 9.39 -7.25
C GLY A 155 30.28 10.20 -6.08
N CYS A 156 29.33 11.11 -6.33
CA CYS A 156 28.68 11.93 -5.31
C CYS A 156 27.29 11.40 -4.90
N VAL A 157 26.66 10.58 -5.75
CA VAL A 157 25.34 10.00 -5.44
C VAL A 157 25.40 9.11 -4.20
N GLY A 158 24.43 9.26 -3.29
CA GLY A 158 24.33 8.47 -2.07
C GLY A 158 25.20 8.98 -0.91
N VAL A 159 26.01 10.02 -1.12
CA VAL A 159 26.75 10.65 -0.01
C VAL A 159 25.76 11.21 1.01
N ARG A 160 25.98 10.90 2.29
CA ARG A 160 25.16 11.41 3.40
C ARG A 160 25.36 12.91 3.55
N ARG A 161 24.25 13.62 3.72
CA ARG A 161 24.26 15.09 3.77
C ARG A 161 23.63 15.66 5.04
N THR A 162 22.45 15.20 5.39
CA THR A 162 21.68 15.70 6.53
C THR A 162 21.07 14.57 7.32
N THR A 163 20.74 14.84 8.56
CA THR A 163 19.87 14.00 9.38
C THR A 163 18.51 14.70 9.56
N GLY A 164 17.46 13.93 9.78
CA GLY A 164 16.11 14.44 9.99
C GLY A 164 15.29 13.46 10.82
N GLN A 165 14.01 13.76 10.97
CA GLN A 165 13.06 12.87 11.63
C GLN A 165 12.09 12.26 10.60
N HIS A 166 11.72 11.01 10.81
CA HIS A 166 10.67 10.37 10.03
C HIS A 166 9.31 11.00 10.39
N PRO A 167 8.44 11.33 9.42
CA PRO A 167 7.20 12.07 9.68
C PRO A 167 6.20 11.32 10.55
N GLY A 168 6.23 10.00 10.57
CA GLY A 168 5.28 9.16 11.33
C GLY A 168 5.92 8.02 12.11
N GLY A 169 7.21 7.72 11.89
CA GLY A 169 7.88 6.57 12.47
C GLY A 169 8.23 6.76 13.95
N LEU A 170 7.77 5.83 14.76
CA LEU A 170 8.15 5.67 16.17
C LEU A 170 8.84 4.32 16.34
N VAL A 171 10.01 4.33 16.95
CA VAL A 171 10.72 3.12 17.34
C VAL A 171 10.39 2.80 18.79
N VAL A 172 10.00 1.56 19.06
CA VAL A 172 9.63 1.09 20.40
C VAL A 172 10.68 0.11 20.89
N VAL A 173 11.27 0.42 22.03
CA VAL A 173 12.31 -0.38 22.69
C VAL A 173 11.65 -1.31 23.70
N PRO A 174 12.08 -2.58 23.84
CA PRO A 174 11.63 -3.47 24.90
C PRO A 174 11.94 -2.93 26.31
N ASP A 175 11.09 -3.23 27.29
CA ASP A 175 11.21 -2.71 28.68
C ASP A 175 12.52 -3.07 29.39
N ASP A 176 13.18 -4.16 28.95
CA ASP A 176 14.44 -4.65 29.51
C ASP A 176 15.70 -4.13 28.79
N LYS A 177 15.53 -3.16 27.88
CA LYS A 177 16.59 -2.60 27.03
C LYS A 177 16.56 -1.09 27.01
N ASP A 178 17.70 -0.49 26.73
CA ASP A 178 17.85 0.93 26.44
C ASP A 178 18.04 1.15 24.93
N MET A 179 17.68 2.34 24.43
CA MET A 179 17.84 2.66 22.99
C MET A 179 19.28 2.59 22.55
N GLU A 180 20.20 2.94 23.44
CA GLU A 180 21.64 2.92 23.21
C GLU A 180 22.22 1.51 22.98
N ASP A 181 21.50 0.44 23.41
CA ASP A 181 21.83 -0.93 23.04
C ASP A 181 21.67 -1.21 21.55
N PHE A 182 20.85 -0.41 20.86
CA PHE A 182 20.54 -0.57 19.44
C PHE A 182 21.20 0.50 18.56
N CYS A 183 21.11 1.78 18.96
CA CYS A 183 21.76 2.87 18.24
C CYS A 183 21.90 4.13 19.11
N PRO A 184 22.85 5.03 18.76
CA PRO A 184 22.90 6.35 19.37
C PRO A 184 21.64 7.16 19.09
N VAL A 185 21.33 8.08 19.99
CA VAL A 185 20.24 9.05 19.81
C VAL A 185 20.78 10.45 19.55
N GLN A 186 19.98 11.31 18.93
CA GLN A 186 20.37 12.67 18.59
C GLN A 186 19.16 13.60 18.53
N HIS A 187 19.41 14.90 18.57
CA HIS A 187 18.46 15.91 18.09
C HIS A 187 18.56 16.00 16.57
N PRO A 188 17.43 16.14 15.84
CA PRO A 188 17.49 16.31 14.37
C PRO A 188 18.22 17.62 13.99
N ALA A 189 18.90 17.63 12.83
CA ALA A 189 19.86 18.64 12.42
C ALA A 189 19.35 20.10 12.39
N ASP A 190 18.04 20.32 12.30
CA ASP A 190 17.42 21.65 12.20
C ASP A 190 16.59 22.02 13.45
N ALA A 191 16.81 21.36 14.59
CA ALA A 191 15.96 21.48 15.77
C ALA A 191 16.75 21.53 17.06
N ASP A 192 17.79 22.37 17.15
CA ASP A 192 18.62 22.55 18.35
C ASP A 192 17.81 22.94 19.60
N ASP A 193 16.65 23.59 19.41
CA ASP A 193 15.71 23.98 20.47
C ASP A 193 14.56 23.00 20.67
N SER A 194 14.57 21.83 20.00
CA SER A 194 13.49 20.83 20.09
C SER A 194 13.77 19.81 21.17
N ASP A 195 12.77 19.50 21.99
CA ASP A 195 12.80 18.35 22.89
C ASP A 195 12.71 16.99 22.17
N THR A 196 12.61 17.01 20.83
CA THR A 196 12.50 15.78 20.02
C THR A 196 13.84 15.06 19.96
N ILE A 197 13.86 13.81 20.40
CA ILE A 197 14.98 12.91 20.28
C ILE A 197 14.68 11.88 19.19
N THR A 198 15.64 11.68 18.27
CA THR A 198 15.54 10.71 17.20
C THR A 198 16.63 9.66 17.30
N THR A 199 16.39 8.49 16.68
CA THR A 199 17.47 7.54 16.43
C THR A 199 18.48 8.15 15.46
N HIS A 200 19.77 7.91 15.67
CA HIS A 200 20.81 8.37 14.74
C HIS A 200 20.85 7.50 13.50
N PHE A 201 20.68 6.17 13.63
CA PHE A 201 20.61 5.27 12.50
C PHE A 201 19.26 5.36 11.81
N GLU A 202 19.29 5.23 10.50
CA GLU A 202 18.08 4.96 9.72
C GLU A 202 17.52 3.58 10.10
N TYR A 203 16.18 3.49 10.17
CA TYR A 203 15.48 2.28 10.65
C TYR A 203 15.89 1.00 9.91
N HIS A 204 16.08 1.03 8.60
CA HIS A 204 16.46 -0.15 7.81
C HIS A 204 17.78 -0.80 8.26
N SER A 205 18.66 -0.04 8.93
CA SER A 205 19.90 -0.58 9.48
C SER A 205 19.68 -1.40 10.75
N MET A 206 18.52 -1.32 11.39
CA MET A 206 18.22 -1.98 12.67
C MET A 206 16.83 -2.67 12.69
N GLU A 207 16.16 -2.75 11.54
CA GLU A 207 14.80 -3.34 11.41
C GLU A 207 14.71 -4.80 11.85
N ALA A 208 15.83 -5.54 11.87
CA ALA A 208 15.87 -6.91 12.33
C ALA A 208 15.76 -7.05 13.87
N ASN A 209 16.02 -5.97 14.62
CA ASN A 209 16.21 -6.01 16.06
C ASN A 209 15.18 -5.21 16.85
N ILE A 210 14.48 -4.29 16.21
CA ILE A 210 13.58 -3.33 16.87
C ILE A 210 12.33 -3.06 16.03
N LEU A 211 11.20 -2.85 16.70
CA LEU A 211 9.92 -2.57 16.06
C LEU A 211 9.76 -1.07 15.77
N LYS A 212 9.27 -0.76 14.57
CA LYS A 212 8.82 0.57 14.19
C LYS A 212 7.28 0.57 14.02
N LEU A 213 6.64 1.59 14.56
CA LEU A 213 5.24 1.92 14.32
C LEU A 213 5.19 3.15 13.42
N ASP A 214 4.62 3.05 12.24
CA ASP A 214 4.37 4.20 11.37
C ASP A 214 2.97 4.77 11.63
N MET A 215 2.92 5.82 12.44
CA MET A 215 1.69 6.55 12.78
C MET A 215 1.66 7.84 11.98
N LEU A 216 1.11 7.75 10.76
CA LEU A 216 1.15 8.81 9.76
C LEU A 216 -0.04 9.76 9.88
N GLY A 217 0.20 11.06 9.71
CA GLY A 217 -0.87 12.04 9.51
C GLY A 217 -1.35 11.98 8.07
N HIS A 218 -2.66 11.89 7.88
CA HIS A 218 -3.30 11.83 6.56
C HIS A 218 -4.54 12.73 6.52
N ASP A 219 -4.87 13.25 5.34
CA ASP A 219 -6.01 14.14 5.18
C ASP A 219 -7.34 13.38 5.11
N ASP A 220 -7.36 12.14 4.60
CA ASP A 220 -8.57 11.38 4.37
C ASP A 220 -9.42 11.18 5.65
N PRO A 221 -8.87 10.78 6.82
CA PRO A 221 -9.67 10.69 8.04
C PRO A 221 -10.31 12.03 8.45
N THR A 222 -9.63 13.15 8.20
CA THR A 222 -10.15 14.49 8.48
C THR A 222 -11.28 14.83 7.52
N MET A 223 -11.11 14.54 6.23
CA MET A 223 -12.12 14.78 5.19
C MET A 223 -13.38 13.93 5.39
N VAL A 224 -13.21 12.65 5.71
CA VAL A 224 -14.34 11.75 5.99
C VAL A 224 -15.12 12.25 7.21
N ARG A 225 -14.42 12.66 8.28
CA ARG A 225 -15.07 13.24 9.46
C ARG A 225 -15.84 14.52 9.14
N MET A 226 -15.25 15.41 8.35
CA MET A 226 -15.92 16.63 7.91
C MET A 226 -17.19 16.32 7.11
N MET A 227 -17.13 15.35 6.20
CA MET A 227 -18.32 14.92 5.44
C MET A 227 -19.38 14.30 6.35
N GLN A 228 -19.00 13.50 7.33
CA GLN A 228 -19.91 12.96 8.33
C GLN A 228 -20.62 14.09 9.13
N ASP A 229 -19.87 15.08 9.59
CA ASP A 229 -20.42 16.21 10.33
C ASP A 229 -21.38 17.08 9.48
N LEU A 230 -21.11 17.22 8.18
CA LEU A 230 -21.94 17.99 7.25
C LEU A 230 -23.21 17.26 6.81
N THR A 231 -23.13 15.93 6.64
CA THR A 231 -24.23 15.13 6.08
C THR A 231 -25.03 14.38 7.15
N GLY A 232 -24.43 14.13 8.32
CA GLY A 232 -24.99 13.26 9.34
C GLY A 232 -24.95 11.77 8.99
N VAL A 233 -24.28 11.39 7.89
CA VAL A 233 -24.17 9.99 7.44
C VAL A 233 -22.92 9.34 8.08
N ASP A 234 -23.11 8.18 8.71
CA ASP A 234 -22.00 7.38 9.22
C ASP A 234 -21.29 6.68 8.03
N PRO A 235 -19.97 6.91 7.82
CA PRO A 235 -19.24 6.29 6.73
C PRO A 235 -19.25 4.75 6.78
N HIS A 236 -19.40 4.14 7.96
CA HIS A 236 -19.51 2.68 8.09
C HIS A 236 -20.83 2.09 7.58
N GLU A 237 -21.86 2.94 7.40
CA GLU A 237 -23.16 2.52 6.90
C GLU A 237 -23.29 2.67 5.38
N ILE A 238 -22.30 3.26 4.70
CA ILE A 238 -22.30 3.45 3.25
C ILE A 238 -22.02 2.11 2.56
N PRO A 239 -22.91 1.63 1.67
CA PRO A 239 -22.68 0.39 0.94
C PRO A 239 -21.58 0.58 -0.12
N LEU A 240 -20.65 -0.39 -0.19
CA LEU A 240 -19.54 -0.36 -1.16
C LEU A 240 -19.95 -0.75 -2.59
N ASP A 241 -21.19 -1.18 -2.78
CA ASP A 241 -21.75 -1.64 -4.05
C ASP A 241 -22.85 -0.69 -4.60
N ASP A 242 -22.89 0.56 -4.11
CA ASP A 242 -23.84 1.55 -4.63
C ASP A 242 -23.60 1.85 -6.11
N PRO A 243 -24.59 1.56 -7.00
CA PRO A 243 -24.39 1.68 -8.44
C PRO A 243 -24.14 3.11 -8.94
N GLU A 244 -24.71 4.12 -8.28
CA GLU A 244 -24.50 5.53 -8.65
C GLU A 244 -23.08 5.95 -8.31
N THR A 245 -22.57 5.60 -7.11
CA THR A 245 -21.20 5.84 -6.70
C THR A 245 -20.22 5.10 -7.63
N MET A 246 -20.47 3.83 -7.93
CA MET A 246 -19.63 3.07 -8.87
C MET A 246 -19.59 3.69 -10.26
N SER A 247 -20.69 4.30 -10.71
CA SER A 247 -20.74 4.94 -12.03
C SER A 247 -19.81 6.15 -12.16
N ILE A 248 -19.40 6.78 -11.05
CA ILE A 248 -18.50 7.96 -11.03
C ILE A 248 -17.13 7.62 -11.64
N PHE A 249 -16.68 6.38 -11.49
CA PHE A 249 -15.38 5.94 -12.01
C PHE A 249 -15.34 5.82 -13.54
N ILE A 250 -16.51 5.70 -14.20
CA ILE A 250 -16.61 5.57 -15.67
C ILE A 250 -17.29 6.76 -16.34
N SER A 251 -18.08 7.54 -15.60
CA SER A 251 -18.85 8.67 -16.12
C SER A 251 -19.01 9.75 -15.06
N SER A 252 -19.16 10.98 -15.47
CA SER A 252 -19.49 12.11 -14.61
C SER A 252 -20.99 12.45 -14.59
N LYS A 253 -21.80 11.68 -15.32
CA LYS A 253 -23.23 11.98 -15.55
C LYS A 253 -24.04 12.10 -14.26
N VAL A 254 -23.84 11.23 -13.30
CA VAL A 254 -24.54 11.25 -12.01
C VAL A 254 -24.23 12.52 -11.21
N LEU A 255 -23.10 13.17 -11.47
CA LEU A 255 -22.71 14.45 -10.88
C LEU A 255 -23.26 15.67 -11.62
N GLY A 256 -24.08 15.48 -12.65
CA GLY A 256 -24.77 16.54 -13.40
C GLY A 256 -23.94 17.21 -14.48
N TYR A 257 -22.79 16.65 -14.88
CA TYR A 257 -21.98 17.11 -16.02
C TYR A 257 -21.50 15.95 -16.89
N GLU A 258 -21.24 16.22 -18.17
CA GLU A 258 -20.70 15.25 -19.12
C GLU A 258 -19.58 15.89 -19.94
N ASN A 259 -18.49 15.14 -20.11
CA ASN A 259 -17.37 15.54 -20.98
C ASN A 259 -16.86 16.97 -20.76
N ASP A 260 -16.74 17.38 -19.51
CA ASP A 260 -16.14 18.68 -19.18
C ASP A 260 -14.68 18.73 -19.67
N PRO A 261 -14.25 19.79 -20.37
CA PRO A 261 -12.92 19.88 -20.95
C PRO A 261 -11.78 19.94 -19.92
N ILE A 262 -12.10 20.31 -18.67
CA ILE A 262 -11.13 20.40 -17.55
C ILE A 262 -11.19 19.12 -16.70
N LEU A 263 -12.41 18.73 -16.30
CA LEU A 263 -12.63 17.60 -15.40
C LEU A 263 -12.55 16.25 -16.13
N GLY A 264 -12.82 16.23 -17.44
CA GLY A 264 -12.77 15.02 -18.25
C GLY A 264 -14.06 14.19 -18.18
N PRO A 265 -14.04 12.96 -18.72
CA PRO A 265 -15.25 12.13 -18.86
C PRO A 265 -15.64 11.38 -17.60
N THR A 266 -14.78 11.27 -16.59
CA THR A 266 -15.06 10.56 -15.32
C THR A 266 -15.33 11.52 -14.18
N GLY A 267 -16.10 11.09 -13.19
CA GLY A 267 -16.37 11.86 -11.97
C GLY A 267 -15.26 11.73 -10.89
N ALA A 268 -14.16 11.04 -11.18
CA ALA A 268 -13.14 10.68 -10.20
C ALA A 268 -12.15 11.80 -9.82
N VAL A 269 -12.33 13.00 -10.32
CA VAL A 269 -11.40 14.15 -10.11
C VAL A 269 -11.17 14.51 -8.64
N ALA A 270 -12.19 14.35 -7.80
CA ALA A 270 -12.11 14.65 -6.38
C ALA A 270 -11.91 13.40 -5.50
N ILE A 271 -11.79 12.21 -6.11
CA ILE A 271 -11.61 10.96 -5.37
C ILE A 271 -10.12 10.72 -5.14
N PRO A 272 -9.64 10.67 -3.88
CA PRO A 272 -8.27 10.33 -3.58
C PRO A 272 -7.81 9.06 -4.31
N GLU A 273 -6.55 8.97 -4.66
CA GLU A 273 -5.91 7.87 -5.38
C GLU A 273 -6.37 7.67 -6.85
N PHE A 274 -7.57 8.18 -7.25
CA PHE A 274 -8.09 8.10 -8.62
C PHE A 274 -8.13 9.45 -9.36
N ASN A 275 -7.68 10.53 -8.75
CA ASN A 275 -7.81 11.91 -9.25
C ASN A 275 -6.71 12.34 -10.24
N THR A 276 -5.62 11.62 -10.37
CA THR A 276 -4.52 11.97 -11.28
C THR A 276 -4.88 11.71 -12.73
N ARG A 277 -4.21 12.39 -13.68
CA ARG A 277 -4.38 12.10 -15.12
C ARG A 277 -4.10 10.64 -15.45
N PHE A 278 -3.09 10.07 -14.79
CA PHE A 278 -2.68 8.67 -14.98
C PHE A 278 -3.79 7.70 -14.56
N THR A 279 -4.31 7.86 -13.36
CA THR A 279 -5.36 6.97 -12.83
C THR A 279 -6.69 7.15 -13.55
N ARG A 280 -7.07 8.38 -13.91
CA ARG A 280 -8.27 8.63 -14.71
C ARG A 280 -8.18 8.03 -16.12
N GLN A 281 -6.98 8.04 -16.75
CA GLN A 281 -6.79 7.34 -18.02
C GLN A 281 -6.94 5.83 -17.86
N MET A 282 -6.45 5.27 -16.76
CA MET A 282 -6.62 3.85 -16.42
C MET A 282 -8.11 3.47 -16.28
N LEU A 283 -8.91 4.33 -15.63
CA LEU A 283 -10.37 4.15 -15.54
C LEU A 283 -11.04 4.15 -16.92
N ILE A 284 -10.61 5.03 -17.84
CA ILE A 284 -11.11 5.10 -19.21
C ILE A 284 -10.74 3.83 -19.98
N ASP A 285 -9.50 3.36 -19.84
CA ASP A 285 -8.99 2.18 -20.55
C ASP A 285 -9.68 0.87 -20.07
N THR A 286 -10.09 0.79 -18.81
CA THR A 286 -10.58 -0.44 -18.18
C THR A 286 -12.08 -0.50 -17.92
N GLN A 287 -12.75 0.66 -17.80
CA GLN A 287 -14.20 0.78 -17.55
C GLN A 287 -14.67 -0.11 -16.38
N PRO A 288 -14.18 0.09 -15.14
CA PRO A 288 -14.46 -0.77 -13.99
C PRO A 288 -15.96 -0.77 -13.65
N LYS A 289 -16.52 -1.96 -13.36
CA LYS A 289 -17.94 -2.14 -13.05
C LYS A 289 -18.21 -2.67 -11.64
N ASP A 290 -17.16 -3.08 -10.94
CA ASP A 290 -17.23 -3.72 -9.64
C ASP A 290 -16.08 -3.24 -8.73
N PHE A 291 -16.24 -3.46 -7.43
CA PHE A 291 -15.30 -3.02 -6.42
C PHE A 291 -13.94 -3.73 -6.55
N ASN A 292 -13.94 -5.01 -6.85
CA ASN A 292 -12.70 -5.78 -6.99
C ASN A 292 -11.83 -5.26 -8.15
N THR A 293 -12.45 -4.82 -9.24
CA THR A 293 -11.73 -4.16 -10.34
C THR A 293 -11.09 -2.85 -9.87
N LEU A 294 -11.75 -2.02 -9.07
CA LEU A 294 -11.16 -0.80 -8.51
C LEU A 294 -9.96 -1.11 -7.61
N VAL A 295 -10.04 -2.16 -6.78
CA VAL A 295 -8.90 -2.62 -5.96
C VAL A 295 -7.73 -3.00 -6.86
N ARG A 296 -7.97 -3.69 -7.99
CA ARG A 296 -6.93 -4.05 -8.96
C ARG A 296 -6.29 -2.81 -9.58
N LEU A 297 -7.08 -1.82 -9.96
CA LEU A 297 -6.60 -0.55 -10.54
C LEU A 297 -5.78 0.26 -9.53
N SER A 298 -6.19 0.30 -8.26
CA SER A 298 -5.41 0.90 -7.18
C SER A 298 -4.04 0.23 -7.06
N GLY A 299 -3.97 -1.10 -7.13
CA GLY A 299 -2.72 -1.86 -7.18
C GLY A 299 -1.81 -1.46 -8.36
N PHE A 300 -2.37 -1.33 -9.57
CA PHE A 300 -1.61 -0.89 -10.74
C PHE A 300 -1.03 0.51 -10.59
N SER A 301 -1.77 1.43 -9.98
CA SER A 301 -1.35 2.83 -9.83
C SER A 301 -0.25 3.03 -8.79
N HIS A 302 -0.24 2.22 -7.75
CA HIS A 302 0.73 2.29 -6.67
C HIS A 302 2.02 1.53 -6.95
N GLY A 303 1.99 0.56 -7.86
CA GLY A 303 3.16 -0.22 -8.25
C GLY A 303 4.09 0.53 -9.21
N THR A 304 5.31 0.06 -9.31
CA THR A 304 6.28 0.55 -10.30
C THR A 304 6.40 -0.47 -11.42
N ASP A 305 6.25 -0.03 -12.68
CA ASP A 305 6.29 -0.87 -13.88
C ASP A 305 5.24 -2.01 -13.87
N VAL A 306 4.09 -1.73 -13.28
CA VAL A 306 2.96 -2.66 -13.19
C VAL A 306 1.94 -2.38 -14.30
N TRP A 307 1.63 -1.11 -14.55
CA TRP A 307 0.62 -0.70 -15.54
C TRP A 307 1.22 -0.48 -16.93
N MET A 308 2.02 0.58 -17.12
CA MET A 308 2.62 0.92 -18.41
C MET A 308 3.71 -0.08 -18.80
N GLY A 309 3.68 -0.54 -20.04
CA GLY A 309 4.62 -1.56 -20.56
C GLY A 309 4.35 -2.98 -20.02
N ASN A 310 3.25 -3.18 -19.27
CA ASN A 310 2.91 -4.43 -18.62
C ASN A 310 1.40 -4.71 -18.68
N ALA A 311 0.66 -4.56 -17.58
CA ALA A 311 -0.75 -4.94 -17.50
C ALA A 311 -1.62 -4.23 -18.54
N ARG A 312 -1.37 -2.95 -18.83
CA ARG A 312 -2.12 -2.18 -19.83
C ARG A 312 -2.08 -2.84 -21.22
N GLU A 313 -0.91 -3.24 -21.66
CA GLU A 313 -0.70 -3.86 -22.97
C GLU A 313 -1.37 -5.23 -23.05
N LEU A 314 -1.31 -6.02 -21.97
CA LEU A 314 -1.98 -7.33 -21.89
C LEU A 314 -3.51 -7.19 -21.96
N ILE A 315 -4.06 -6.19 -21.29
CA ILE A 315 -5.51 -5.92 -21.27
C ILE A 315 -5.98 -5.38 -22.62
N LEU A 316 -5.31 -4.38 -23.19
CA LEU A 316 -5.71 -3.77 -24.45
C LEU A 316 -5.54 -4.72 -25.65
N SER A 317 -4.57 -5.64 -25.62
CA SER A 317 -4.41 -6.68 -26.64
C SER A 317 -5.41 -7.83 -26.50
N GLY A 318 -6.15 -7.89 -25.38
CA GLY A 318 -7.03 -9.02 -25.09
C GLY A 318 -6.31 -10.30 -24.67
N THR A 319 -5.01 -10.23 -24.34
CA THR A 319 -4.24 -11.37 -23.84
C THR A 319 -4.71 -11.82 -22.47
N ALA A 320 -5.07 -10.87 -21.60
CA ALA A 320 -5.58 -11.11 -20.27
C ALA A 320 -6.63 -10.06 -19.88
N SER A 321 -7.57 -10.42 -19.04
CA SER A 321 -8.51 -9.48 -18.42
C SER A 321 -7.84 -8.70 -17.29
N VAL A 322 -8.50 -7.64 -16.80
CA VAL A 322 -8.03 -6.85 -15.67
C VAL A 322 -7.75 -7.73 -14.44
N LEU A 323 -8.64 -8.67 -14.14
CA LEU A 323 -8.56 -9.53 -12.96
C LEU A 323 -7.53 -10.67 -13.08
N GLU A 324 -7.11 -11.02 -14.30
CA GLU A 324 -6.05 -12.02 -14.52
C GLU A 324 -4.65 -11.42 -14.41
N THR A 325 -4.51 -10.11 -14.60
CA THR A 325 -3.21 -9.44 -14.51
C THR A 325 -2.83 -9.13 -13.05
N VAL A 326 -1.52 -9.01 -12.78
CA VAL A 326 -1.00 -8.74 -11.44
C VAL A 326 -1.18 -7.28 -11.07
N GLY A 327 -2.02 -6.98 -10.08
CA GLY A 327 -2.19 -5.64 -9.51
C GLY A 327 -1.48 -5.47 -8.17
N CYS A 328 -1.56 -6.47 -7.31
CA CYS A 328 -0.99 -6.46 -5.97
C CYS A 328 -0.06 -7.67 -5.77
N ARG A 329 0.84 -7.59 -4.78
CA ARG A 329 1.75 -8.71 -4.49
C ARG A 329 1.01 -10.00 -4.10
N ASP A 330 -0.12 -9.87 -3.40
CA ASP A 330 -0.95 -10.99 -2.96
C ASP A 330 -1.49 -11.80 -4.14
N ASP A 331 -1.77 -11.15 -5.27
CA ASP A 331 -2.23 -11.81 -6.50
C ASP A 331 -1.24 -12.87 -7.00
N ILE A 332 0.06 -12.57 -6.91
CA ILE A 332 1.11 -13.49 -7.34
C ILE A 332 1.06 -14.76 -6.51
N MET A 333 1.06 -14.61 -5.19
CA MET A 333 1.09 -15.76 -4.29
C MET A 333 -0.15 -16.62 -4.45
N LEU A 334 -1.34 -16.00 -4.46
CA LEU A 334 -2.61 -16.72 -4.60
C LEU A 334 -2.72 -17.42 -5.95
N TYR A 335 -2.33 -16.75 -7.03
CA TYR A 335 -2.35 -17.35 -8.37
C TYR A 335 -1.42 -18.54 -8.49
N LEU A 336 -0.18 -18.44 -8.03
CA LEU A 336 0.79 -19.54 -8.08
C LEU A 336 0.33 -20.73 -7.23
N ILE A 337 -0.22 -20.48 -6.03
CA ILE A 337 -0.81 -21.53 -5.18
C ILE A 337 -2.00 -22.18 -5.88
N SER A 338 -2.86 -21.43 -6.53
CA SER A 338 -4.01 -21.97 -7.28
C SER A 338 -3.59 -22.86 -8.47
N LYS A 339 -2.40 -22.60 -9.01
CA LYS A 339 -1.77 -23.45 -10.03
C LYS A 339 -1.08 -24.71 -9.47
N GLY A 340 -1.00 -24.82 -8.14
CA GLY A 340 -0.44 -25.99 -7.46
C GLY A 340 1.02 -25.85 -7.04
N LEU A 341 1.64 -24.68 -7.21
CA LEU A 341 2.99 -24.45 -6.70
C LEU A 341 3.02 -24.51 -5.17
N ASP A 342 4.16 -24.93 -4.63
CA ASP A 342 4.41 -24.93 -3.18
C ASP A 342 4.16 -23.54 -2.58
N PRO A 343 3.36 -23.41 -1.50
CA PRO A 343 3.01 -22.13 -0.91
C PRO A 343 4.23 -21.30 -0.45
N LYS A 344 5.27 -21.95 0.08
CA LYS A 344 6.49 -21.23 0.52
C LYS A 344 7.31 -20.74 -0.67
N MET A 345 7.35 -21.52 -1.77
CA MET A 345 7.96 -21.08 -3.02
C MET A 345 7.18 -19.91 -3.62
N SER A 346 5.86 -20.01 -3.70
CA SER A 346 4.98 -18.93 -4.18
C SER A 346 5.19 -17.63 -3.40
N PHE A 347 5.30 -17.71 -2.09
CA PHE A 347 5.62 -16.57 -1.23
C PHE A 347 7.01 -15.98 -1.53
N LYS A 348 8.05 -16.79 -1.72
CA LYS A 348 9.40 -16.33 -2.06
C LYS A 348 9.44 -15.64 -3.42
N ILE A 349 8.76 -16.22 -4.43
CA ILE A 349 8.61 -15.60 -5.75
C ILE A 349 7.96 -14.22 -5.60
N MET A 350 6.81 -14.16 -4.93
CA MET A 350 6.11 -12.90 -4.65
C MET A 350 7.00 -11.87 -3.95
N GLU A 351 7.72 -12.25 -2.90
CA GLU A 351 8.62 -11.35 -2.17
C GLU A 351 9.78 -10.83 -3.02
N LYS A 352 10.32 -11.65 -3.93
CA LYS A 352 11.39 -11.24 -4.84
C LYS A 352 10.87 -10.31 -5.93
N VAL A 353 9.69 -10.61 -6.51
CA VAL A 353 9.04 -9.79 -7.54
C VAL A 353 8.66 -8.42 -6.96
N ARG A 354 7.96 -8.37 -5.82
CA ARG A 354 7.47 -7.11 -5.25
C ARG A 354 8.56 -6.10 -4.91
N LYS A 355 9.78 -6.56 -4.68
CA LYS A 355 10.98 -5.73 -4.40
C LYS A 355 11.77 -5.38 -5.68
N GLY A 356 11.26 -5.74 -6.85
CA GLY A 356 11.93 -5.52 -8.13
C GLY A 356 13.24 -6.28 -8.31
N LYS A 357 13.48 -7.30 -7.48
CA LYS A 357 14.73 -8.08 -7.54
C LYS A 357 14.74 -9.03 -8.73
N VAL A 358 13.56 -9.52 -9.16
CA VAL A 358 13.44 -10.32 -10.39
C VAL A 358 13.78 -9.46 -11.62
N LYS A 359 13.24 -8.26 -11.72
CA LYS A 359 13.57 -7.30 -12.79
C LYS A 359 15.06 -7.02 -12.93
N LYS A 360 15.79 -6.97 -11.80
CA LYS A 360 17.23 -6.65 -11.78
C LYS A 360 18.13 -7.85 -12.00
N GLY A 361 17.74 -9.02 -11.53
CA GLY A 361 18.64 -10.18 -11.46
C GLY A 361 18.01 -11.52 -11.90
N GLY A 362 16.77 -11.50 -12.46
CA GLY A 362 16.06 -12.72 -12.86
C GLY A 362 15.45 -13.49 -11.68
N PHE A 363 14.76 -14.56 -12.01
CA PHE A 363 14.25 -15.52 -11.04
C PHE A 363 15.40 -16.34 -10.43
N ASP A 364 15.17 -16.98 -9.29
CA ASP A 364 16.12 -17.95 -8.74
C ASP A 364 16.05 -19.26 -9.55
N GLU A 365 17.10 -20.05 -9.46
CA GLU A 365 17.22 -21.33 -10.18
C GLU A 365 16.02 -22.24 -9.89
N GLY A 366 15.44 -22.80 -10.94
CA GLY A 366 14.30 -23.72 -10.89
C GLY A 366 12.92 -23.06 -10.72
N TRP A 367 12.83 -21.73 -10.54
CA TRP A 367 11.53 -21.08 -10.33
C TRP A 367 10.72 -20.91 -11.63
N GLU A 368 11.37 -20.56 -12.73
CA GLU A 368 10.72 -20.45 -14.05
C GLU A 368 10.23 -21.81 -14.50
N GLU A 369 11.06 -22.84 -14.38
CA GLU A 369 10.72 -24.23 -14.69
C GLU A 369 9.53 -24.71 -13.86
N ALA A 370 9.53 -24.46 -12.55
CA ALA A 370 8.41 -24.82 -11.69
C ALA A 370 7.12 -24.12 -12.08
N MET A 371 7.15 -22.85 -12.46
CA MET A 371 5.97 -22.14 -12.95
C MET A 371 5.47 -22.75 -14.27
N MET A 372 6.35 -23.07 -15.22
CA MET A 372 5.97 -23.71 -16.48
C MET A 372 5.39 -25.11 -16.28
N GLU A 373 5.96 -25.92 -15.38
CA GLU A 373 5.46 -27.26 -15.03
C GLU A 373 4.04 -27.24 -14.44
N HIS A 374 3.63 -26.10 -13.85
CA HIS A 374 2.29 -25.89 -13.30
C HIS A 374 1.37 -25.06 -14.20
N ASP A 375 1.63 -25.05 -15.50
CA ASP A 375 0.79 -24.36 -16.49
C ASP A 375 0.60 -22.84 -16.19
N VAL A 376 1.64 -22.17 -15.69
CA VAL A 376 1.67 -20.70 -15.60
C VAL A 376 2.00 -20.16 -16.99
N PRO A 377 1.15 -19.31 -17.59
CA PRO A 377 1.39 -18.82 -18.96
C PRO A 377 2.66 -17.97 -19.08
N ASP A 378 3.34 -18.05 -20.22
CA ASP A 378 4.56 -17.29 -20.50
C ASP A 378 4.36 -15.79 -20.30
N TRP A 379 3.22 -15.23 -20.77
CA TRP A 379 2.93 -13.81 -20.59
C TRP A 379 2.86 -13.39 -19.12
N TYR A 380 2.45 -14.31 -18.21
CA TYR A 380 2.39 -14.05 -16.78
C TYR A 380 3.81 -13.98 -16.19
N ILE A 381 4.67 -14.95 -16.52
CA ILE A 381 6.08 -15.00 -16.10
C ILE A 381 6.82 -13.75 -16.60
N GLU A 382 6.64 -13.39 -17.89
CA GLU A 382 7.20 -12.16 -18.46
C GLU A 382 6.69 -10.89 -17.76
N SER A 383 5.40 -10.86 -17.37
CA SER A 383 4.82 -9.75 -16.61
C SER A 383 5.50 -9.60 -15.26
N LEU A 384 5.70 -10.70 -14.52
CA LEU A 384 6.41 -10.68 -13.23
C LEU A 384 7.83 -10.13 -13.36
N ALA A 385 8.54 -10.47 -14.44
CA ALA A 385 9.90 -10.02 -14.69
C ALA A 385 10.03 -8.50 -14.96
N LYS A 386 8.94 -7.84 -15.36
CA LYS A 386 8.91 -6.38 -15.61
C LYS A 386 8.70 -5.56 -14.36
N ILE A 387 8.11 -6.11 -13.29
CA ILE A 387 7.65 -5.41 -12.11
C ILE A 387 8.83 -4.85 -11.30
N GLY A 388 8.79 -3.54 -11.04
CA GLY A 388 9.77 -2.84 -10.21
C GLY A 388 9.41 -2.81 -8.73
N TYR A 389 8.10 -2.66 -8.42
CA TYR A 389 7.58 -2.67 -7.05
C TYR A 389 6.09 -2.98 -7.04
N LEU A 390 5.61 -3.71 -6.00
CA LEU A 390 4.19 -3.99 -5.77
C LEU A 390 3.78 -3.67 -4.34
N PHE A 391 2.59 -3.09 -4.23
CA PHE A 391 1.90 -2.87 -2.96
C PHE A 391 1.09 -4.11 -2.51
N PRO A 392 0.76 -4.22 -1.21
CA PRO A 392 -0.15 -5.26 -0.72
C PRO A 392 -1.61 -4.97 -1.10
N LYS A 393 -2.40 -6.02 -1.32
CA LYS A 393 -3.85 -5.92 -1.58
C LYS A 393 -4.59 -5.20 -0.45
N ALA A 394 -4.18 -5.43 0.79
CA ALA A 394 -4.75 -4.76 1.96
C ALA A 394 -4.70 -3.23 1.86
N HIS A 395 -3.58 -2.68 1.37
CA HIS A 395 -3.45 -1.24 1.12
C HIS A 395 -4.43 -0.75 0.05
N ALA A 396 -4.50 -1.47 -1.08
CA ALA A 396 -5.40 -1.12 -2.17
C ALA A 396 -6.87 -1.15 -1.72
N VAL A 397 -7.28 -2.16 -0.95
CA VAL A 397 -8.65 -2.25 -0.41
C VAL A 397 -8.95 -1.08 0.52
N ALA A 398 -8.07 -0.78 1.49
CA ALA A 398 -8.28 0.29 2.46
C ALA A 398 -8.49 1.67 1.80
N TYR A 399 -7.77 1.93 0.70
CA TYR A 399 -7.90 3.21 -0.02
C TYR A 399 -9.06 3.26 -1.03
N VAL A 400 -9.56 2.10 -1.50
CA VAL A 400 -10.74 2.05 -2.37
C VAL A 400 -12.02 2.15 -1.55
N MET A 401 -12.05 1.64 -0.32
CA MET A 401 -13.17 1.80 0.62
C MET A 401 -13.44 3.26 0.96
#